data_51c627576e1a0ad81759efcf8e0bfc76
#
_entry.id   51c627576e1a0ad81759efcf8e0bfc76
#
_cell.length_a   1.000
_cell.length_b   1.000
_cell.length_c   1.000
_cell.angle_alpha   90.00
_cell.angle_beta   90.00
_cell.angle_gamma   90.00
#
_symmetry.space_group_name_H-M   'P 1'
#
loop_
_entity.id
_entity.type
_entity.pdbx_description
1 polymer ?
#
loop_
_entity_poly.entity_id
_entity_poly.type
_entity_poly.pdbx_seq_one_letter_code
_entity_poly.pdbx_strand_id
1 'polypeptide(L)'
;MNLTNRCTNRCSFCVRQMTDGLGGADNLWLEKEPSVEEVMKELERQRAYEYEELIFCGYGEPSIRLNDVLEISRRVKDQADIKIRMNTNGLAARIHGKRTAPMLEGLIDRVSVSLNEADAGSYNELCLPEFGVSSFDSILAYIKDVKSFVQETTVSVVGCIPADHIERCRQIAAELGVGFKVR
;
A
#
# COMPACT_ATOMS: atom_id res chain seq x y z
N MET A 1 -9.71 -1.29 4.12
CA MET A 1 -10.32 0.06 4.15
C MET A 1 -9.82 0.87 2.97
N ASN A 2 -10.74 1.35 2.10
CA ASN A 2 -10.42 2.22 0.96
C ASN A 2 -10.66 3.69 1.35
N LEU A 3 -9.67 4.55 1.19
CA LEU A 3 -9.77 5.99 1.51
C LEU A 3 -9.87 6.87 0.26
N THR A 4 -9.52 6.35 -0.92
CA THR A 4 -9.47 7.12 -2.16
C THR A 4 -9.55 6.18 -3.36
N ASN A 5 -10.10 6.69 -4.46
CA ASN A 5 -10.04 6.02 -5.77
C ASN A 5 -8.82 6.48 -6.60
N ARG A 6 -8.07 7.49 -6.13
CA ARG A 6 -6.90 8.03 -6.83
C ARG A 6 -5.69 7.13 -6.65
N CYS A 7 -4.92 6.97 -7.72
CA CYS A 7 -3.65 6.23 -7.71
C CYS A 7 -2.70 6.88 -8.71
N THR A 8 -1.42 6.95 -8.39
CA THR A 8 -0.36 7.43 -9.30
C THR A 8 0.08 6.38 -10.32
N ASN A 9 -0.49 5.16 -10.26
CA ASN A 9 -0.27 4.09 -11.22
C ASN A 9 -1.56 3.78 -11.99
N ARG A 10 -1.41 3.28 -13.23
CA ARG A 10 -2.49 2.80 -14.09
C ARG A 10 -2.22 1.37 -14.56
N CYS A 11 -1.89 0.49 -13.61
CA CYS A 11 -1.49 -0.89 -13.87
C CYS A 11 -2.48 -1.63 -14.78
N SER A 12 -1.97 -2.36 -15.77
CA SER A 12 -2.78 -3.14 -16.71
C SER A 12 -3.57 -4.27 -16.04
N PHE A 13 -3.07 -4.79 -14.93
CA PHE A 13 -3.69 -5.84 -14.11
C PHE A 13 -4.54 -5.29 -12.94
N CYS A 14 -4.84 -4.00 -12.91
CA CYS A 14 -5.50 -3.41 -11.76
C CYS A 14 -6.90 -4.00 -11.55
N VAL A 15 -7.13 -4.57 -10.36
CA VAL A 15 -8.39 -5.23 -9.99
C VAL A 15 -9.62 -4.33 -10.16
N ARG A 16 -9.47 -3.01 -10.02
CA ARG A 16 -10.55 -2.04 -10.23
C ARG A 16 -11.10 -2.00 -11.67
N GLN A 17 -10.36 -2.61 -12.64
CA GLN A 17 -10.80 -2.74 -14.02
C GLN A 17 -11.48 -4.09 -14.31
N MET A 18 -11.39 -5.03 -13.35
CA MET A 18 -11.83 -6.41 -13.53
C MET A 18 -13.10 -6.75 -12.75
N THR A 19 -13.35 -6.04 -11.64
CA THR A 19 -14.45 -6.35 -10.73
C THR A 19 -14.89 -5.12 -9.93
N ASP A 20 -16.17 -5.06 -9.59
CA ASP A 20 -16.77 -4.03 -8.75
C ASP A 20 -16.60 -4.31 -7.25
N GLY A 21 -16.06 -5.48 -6.87
CA GLY A 21 -15.80 -5.87 -5.49
C GLY A 21 -14.52 -6.69 -5.35
N LEU A 22 -13.99 -6.81 -4.15
CA LEU A 22 -12.78 -7.56 -3.84
C LEU A 22 -12.93 -8.34 -2.54
N GLY A 23 -12.55 -9.62 -2.57
CA GLY A 23 -12.50 -10.45 -1.36
C GLY A 23 -13.85 -10.67 -0.67
N GLY A 24 -14.96 -10.66 -1.43
CA GLY A 24 -16.32 -10.82 -0.90
C GLY A 24 -16.94 -9.52 -0.38
N ALA A 25 -16.23 -8.40 -0.49
CA ALA A 25 -16.79 -7.07 -0.23
C ALA A 25 -17.63 -6.59 -1.41
N ASP A 26 -18.62 -5.76 -1.11
CA ASP A 26 -19.37 -5.01 -2.10
C ASP A 26 -18.45 -4.04 -2.87
N ASN A 27 -19.02 -3.27 -3.79
CA ASN A 27 -18.27 -2.28 -4.57
C ASN A 27 -17.42 -1.37 -3.66
N LEU A 28 -16.10 -1.35 -3.94
CA LEU A 28 -15.13 -0.52 -3.21
C LEU A 28 -14.97 0.90 -3.80
N TRP A 29 -15.67 1.23 -4.88
CA TRP A 29 -15.68 2.58 -5.42
C TRP A 29 -16.34 3.54 -4.45
N LEU A 30 -15.63 4.62 -4.16
CA LEU A 30 -16.12 5.69 -3.33
C LEU A 30 -16.83 6.73 -4.22
N GLU A 31 -18.05 7.11 -3.87
CA GLU A 31 -18.73 8.25 -4.49
C GLU A 31 -18.01 9.56 -4.16
N LYS A 32 -17.51 9.65 -2.91
CA LYS A 32 -16.62 10.73 -2.43
C LYS A 32 -15.56 10.16 -1.49
N GLU A 33 -14.44 10.83 -1.37
CA GLU A 33 -13.44 10.49 -0.37
C GLU A 33 -13.99 10.78 1.04
N PRO A 34 -14.01 9.80 1.96
CA PRO A 34 -14.55 10.02 3.30
C PRO A 34 -13.63 10.93 4.13
N SER A 35 -14.19 11.74 5.01
CA SER A 35 -13.43 12.42 6.05
C SER A 35 -12.92 11.43 7.11
N VAL A 36 -11.96 11.85 7.92
CA VAL A 36 -11.47 11.05 9.05
C VAL A 36 -12.60 10.69 10.00
N GLU A 37 -13.50 11.63 10.29
CA GLU A 37 -14.67 11.43 11.16
C GLU A 37 -15.65 10.39 10.59
N GLU A 38 -15.89 10.41 9.28
CA GLU A 38 -16.74 9.41 8.61
C GLU A 38 -16.10 8.02 8.70
N VAL A 39 -14.77 7.93 8.51
CA VAL A 39 -14.03 6.67 8.66
C VAL A 39 -14.09 6.15 10.09
N MET A 40 -13.86 6.97 11.10
CA MET A 40 -13.89 6.56 12.51
C MET A 40 -15.27 6.05 12.91
N LYS A 41 -16.36 6.73 12.51
CA LYS A 41 -17.73 6.27 12.72
C LYS A 41 -18.00 4.92 12.07
N GLU A 42 -17.48 4.70 10.86
CA GLU A 42 -17.66 3.44 10.17
C GLU A 42 -16.88 2.31 10.84
N LEU A 43 -15.67 2.56 11.34
CA LEU A 43 -14.90 1.60 12.13
C LEU A 43 -15.62 1.17 13.40
N GLU A 44 -16.26 2.11 14.11
CA GLU A 44 -17.11 1.82 15.27
C GLU A 44 -18.32 0.98 14.88
N ARG A 45 -19.04 1.37 13.82
CA ARG A 45 -20.22 0.65 13.31
C ARG A 45 -19.91 -0.79 12.93
N GLN A 46 -18.74 -1.02 12.32
CA GLN A 46 -18.26 -2.34 11.92
C GLN A 46 -17.59 -3.12 13.06
N ARG A 47 -17.49 -2.55 14.25
CA ARG A 47 -16.76 -3.14 15.38
C ARG A 47 -15.32 -3.51 14.99
N ALA A 48 -14.68 -2.63 14.22
CA ALA A 48 -13.38 -2.91 13.59
C ALA A 48 -12.27 -3.20 14.60
N TYR A 49 -12.40 -2.76 15.83
CA TYR A 49 -11.47 -3.02 16.92
C TYR A 49 -11.44 -4.47 17.43
N GLU A 50 -12.40 -5.30 16.99
CA GLU A 50 -12.45 -6.73 17.32
C GLU A 50 -11.68 -7.59 16.30
N TYR A 51 -11.20 -7.01 15.20
CA TYR A 51 -10.38 -7.69 14.21
C TYR A 51 -8.90 -7.69 14.62
N GLU A 52 -8.15 -8.66 14.10
CA GLU A 52 -6.70 -8.78 14.36
C GLU A 52 -5.88 -7.69 13.67
N GLU A 53 -6.35 -7.20 12.52
CA GLU A 53 -5.62 -6.26 11.69
C GLU A 53 -6.56 -5.30 10.94
N LEU A 54 -6.20 -4.03 10.92
CA LEU A 54 -6.80 -3.00 10.08
C LEU A 54 -5.89 -2.75 8.87
N ILE A 55 -6.44 -2.81 7.66
CA ILE A 55 -5.63 -2.68 6.45
C ILE A 55 -6.06 -1.46 5.64
N PHE A 56 -5.15 -0.52 5.43
CA PHE A 56 -5.31 0.52 4.42
C PHE A 56 -4.98 -0.06 3.04
N CYS A 57 -6.02 -0.33 2.26
CA CYS A 57 -5.93 -0.83 0.90
C CYS A 57 -7.25 -0.57 0.16
N GLY A 58 -7.28 -0.77 -1.13
CA GLY A 58 -8.50 -0.60 -1.94
C GLY A 58 -8.19 -0.33 -3.40
N TYR A 59 -9.04 0.44 -4.06
CA TYR A 59 -8.87 0.79 -5.47
C TYR A 59 -7.88 1.92 -5.71
N GLY A 60 -7.59 2.72 -4.70
CA GLY A 60 -6.60 3.79 -4.77
C GLY A 60 -5.32 3.50 -4.01
N GLU A 61 -4.42 4.45 -4.06
CA GLU A 61 -3.15 4.44 -3.31
C GLU A 61 -3.35 5.18 -1.98
N PRO A 62 -3.30 4.48 -0.82
CA PRO A 62 -3.59 5.13 0.47
C PRO A 62 -2.61 6.24 0.82
N SER A 63 -1.35 6.17 0.36
CA SER A 63 -0.35 7.20 0.65
C SER A 63 -0.65 8.56 0.00
N ILE A 64 -1.59 8.65 -0.95
CA ILE A 64 -2.11 9.94 -1.43
C ILE A 64 -2.78 10.72 -0.29
N ARG A 65 -3.41 10.01 0.63
CA ARG A 65 -4.04 10.57 1.82
C ARG A 65 -3.24 10.25 3.09
N LEU A 66 -1.92 10.33 3.02
CA LEU A 66 -1.03 9.91 4.10
C LEU A 66 -1.37 10.58 5.44
N ASN A 67 -1.69 11.87 5.46
CA ASN A 67 -2.03 12.56 6.70
C ASN A 67 -3.29 11.97 7.36
N ASP A 68 -4.29 11.59 6.57
CA ASP A 68 -5.50 10.95 7.09
C ASP A 68 -5.23 9.52 7.54
N VAL A 69 -4.39 8.77 6.81
CA VAL A 69 -3.90 7.45 7.24
C VAL A 69 -3.25 7.55 8.63
N LEU A 70 -2.36 8.51 8.84
CA LEU A 70 -1.66 8.70 10.11
C LEU A 70 -2.61 9.13 11.24
N GLU A 71 -3.55 10.02 10.96
CA GLU A 71 -4.53 10.49 11.95
C GLU A 71 -5.49 9.36 12.35
N ILE A 72 -6.03 8.61 11.39
CA ILE A 72 -6.87 7.43 11.67
C ILE A 72 -6.08 6.40 12.49
N SER A 73 -4.84 6.11 12.08
CA SER A 73 -3.99 5.15 12.79
C SER A 73 -3.75 5.55 14.25
N ARG A 74 -3.48 6.82 14.51
CA ARG A 74 -3.31 7.34 15.87
C ARG A 74 -4.57 7.12 16.70
N ARG A 75 -5.73 7.55 16.21
CA ARG A 75 -7.02 7.39 16.90
C ARG A 75 -7.36 5.92 17.15
N VAL A 76 -7.06 5.05 16.20
CA VAL A 76 -7.26 3.60 16.36
C VAL A 76 -6.35 3.05 17.45
N LYS A 77 -5.05 3.41 17.44
CA LYS A 77 -4.07 2.97 18.45
C LYS A 77 -4.38 3.49 19.86
N ASP A 78 -5.01 4.67 19.98
CA ASP A 78 -5.48 5.23 21.24
C ASP A 78 -6.65 4.44 21.84
N GLN A 79 -7.40 3.69 21.03
CA GLN A 79 -8.60 2.96 21.42
C GLN A 79 -8.39 1.45 21.56
N ALA A 80 -7.47 0.85 20.80
CA ALA A 80 -7.28 -0.60 20.76
C ALA A 80 -5.87 -1.00 20.34
N ASP A 81 -5.42 -2.15 20.86
CA ASP A 81 -4.16 -2.79 20.43
C ASP A 81 -4.41 -3.66 19.17
N ILE A 82 -4.79 -3.01 18.08
CA ILE A 82 -4.98 -3.65 16.77
C ILE A 82 -3.77 -3.37 15.87
N LYS A 83 -3.34 -4.37 15.10
CA LYS A 83 -2.28 -4.17 14.12
C LYS A 83 -2.78 -3.36 12.93
N ILE A 84 -1.94 -2.45 12.46
CA ILE A 84 -2.27 -1.61 11.29
C ILE A 84 -1.29 -1.88 10.16
N ARG A 85 -1.84 -2.24 8.99
CA ARG A 85 -1.07 -2.47 7.78
C ARG A 85 -1.44 -1.47 6.69
N MET A 86 -0.45 -1.07 5.91
CA MET A 86 -0.66 -0.29 4.69
C MET A 86 -0.13 -1.07 3.48
N ASN A 87 -1.00 -1.28 2.49
CA ASN A 87 -0.61 -1.77 1.18
C ASN A 87 -0.41 -0.57 0.26
N THR A 88 0.79 -0.42 -0.32
CA THR A 88 1.17 0.79 -1.07
C THR A 88 1.97 0.45 -2.33
N ASN A 89 1.94 1.33 -3.31
CA ASN A 89 2.83 1.28 -4.48
C ASN A 89 4.26 1.77 -4.18
N GLY A 90 4.52 2.27 -2.95
CA GLY A 90 5.86 2.70 -2.53
C GLY A 90 6.29 4.08 -3.02
N LEU A 91 5.40 4.87 -3.62
CA LEU A 91 5.73 6.18 -4.21
C LEU A 91 5.38 7.37 -3.30
N ALA A 92 5.13 7.14 -2.01
CA ALA A 92 4.73 8.17 -1.06
C ALA A 92 5.68 9.37 -1.02
N ALA A 93 7.00 9.14 -1.07
CA ALA A 93 7.98 10.22 -1.08
C ALA A 93 7.89 11.10 -2.34
N ARG A 94 7.56 10.50 -3.50
CA ARG A 94 7.34 11.23 -4.75
C ARG A 94 6.03 12.03 -4.71
N ILE A 95 4.97 11.46 -4.17
CA ILE A 95 3.66 12.10 -4.02
C ILE A 95 3.77 13.35 -3.14
N HIS A 96 4.50 13.26 -2.03
CA HIS A 96 4.57 14.34 -1.03
C HIS A 96 5.80 15.24 -1.18
N GLY A 97 6.72 14.95 -2.10
CA GLY A 97 7.97 15.72 -2.28
C GLY A 97 8.90 15.71 -1.05
N LYS A 98 8.75 14.73 -0.16
CA LYS A 98 9.53 14.60 1.09
C LYS A 98 9.65 13.16 1.54
N ARG A 99 10.60 12.89 2.44
CA ARG A 99 10.74 11.59 3.11
C ARG A 99 9.51 11.32 3.98
N THR A 100 8.84 10.19 3.79
CA THR A 100 7.57 9.86 4.47
C THR A 100 7.69 8.66 5.40
N ALA A 101 8.68 7.79 5.22
CA ALA A 101 8.83 6.58 6.02
C ALA A 101 8.90 6.81 7.54
N PRO A 102 9.64 7.83 8.07
CA PRO A 102 9.65 8.11 9.50
C PRO A 102 8.30 8.49 10.08
N MET A 103 7.38 8.99 9.26
CA MET A 103 6.03 9.39 9.71
C MET A 103 5.17 8.18 10.11
N LEU A 104 5.54 6.97 9.69
CA LEU A 104 4.82 5.73 9.98
C LEU A 104 5.16 5.14 11.34
N GLU A 105 6.27 5.57 11.96
CA GLU A 105 6.80 5.01 13.20
C GLU A 105 5.75 5.08 14.33
N GLY A 106 5.52 3.93 14.98
CA GLY A 106 4.54 3.80 16.07
C GLY A 106 3.06 3.82 15.63
N LEU A 107 2.76 4.13 14.36
CA LEU A 107 1.38 4.21 13.85
C LEU A 107 1.04 3.07 12.89
N ILE A 108 1.97 2.68 12.04
CA ILE A 108 1.81 1.57 11.09
C ILE A 108 2.73 0.43 11.50
N ASP A 109 2.16 -0.75 11.75
CA ASP A 109 2.94 -1.92 12.17
C ASP A 109 3.56 -2.64 10.97
N ARG A 110 2.84 -2.70 9.84
CA ARG A 110 3.21 -3.47 8.65
C ARG A 110 3.04 -2.67 7.38
N VAL A 111 4.00 -2.79 6.46
CA VAL A 111 3.89 -2.21 5.11
C VAL A 111 4.09 -3.30 4.08
N SER A 112 3.13 -3.43 3.14
CA SER A 112 3.26 -4.27 1.96
C SER A 112 3.46 -3.38 0.74
N VAL A 113 4.66 -3.43 0.14
CA VAL A 113 5.02 -2.62 -1.02
C VAL A 113 4.85 -3.41 -2.30
N SER A 114 4.05 -2.90 -3.23
CA SER A 114 3.80 -3.51 -4.54
C SER A 114 4.97 -3.22 -5.49
N LEU A 115 5.97 -4.11 -5.55
CA LEU A 115 7.10 -4.00 -6.48
C LEU A 115 6.68 -4.37 -7.89
N ASN A 116 5.93 -5.46 -8.04
CA ASN A 116 5.25 -5.96 -9.24
C ASN A 116 6.13 -6.33 -10.43
N GLU A 117 7.38 -5.87 -10.54
CA GLU A 117 8.30 -6.19 -11.63
C GLU A 117 9.76 -6.20 -11.16
N ALA A 118 10.63 -6.78 -11.99
CA ALA A 118 12.02 -7.07 -11.66
C ALA A 118 12.99 -5.93 -12.02
N ASP A 119 12.56 -5.00 -12.88
CA ASP A 119 13.36 -3.88 -13.37
C ASP A 119 12.50 -2.67 -13.72
N ALA A 120 13.14 -1.53 -13.94
CA ALA A 120 12.50 -0.24 -14.17
C ALA A 120 11.72 -0.18 -15.49
N GLY A 121 12.20 -0.85 -16.55
CA GLY A 121 11.52 -0.87 -17.85
C GLY A 121 10.22 -1.65 -17.78
N SER A 122 10.30 -2.91 -17.34
CA SER A 122 9.14 -3.79 -17.16
C SER A 122 8.12 -3.20 -16.16
N TYR A 123 8.60 -2.58 -15.06
CA TYR A 123 7.71 -1.89 -14.13
C TYR A 123 6.96 -0.73 -14.80
N ASN A 124 7.67 0.08 -15.58
CA ASN A 124 7.06 1.23 -16.26
C ASN A 124 6.00 0.79 -17.29
N GLU A 125 6.24 -0.31 -18.01
CA GLU A 125 5.29 -0.87 -18.98
C GLU A 125 4.05 -1.48 -18.31
N LEU A 126 4.26 -2.24 -17.21
CA LEU A 126 3.19 -2.96 -16.51
C LEU A 126 2.32 -2.05 -15.65
N CYS A 127 2.97 -1.15 -14.88
CA CYS A 127 2.32 -0.34 -13.86
C CYS A 127 1.95 1.07 -14.32
N LEU A 128 2.50 1.55 -15.44
CA LEU A 128 2.25 2.87 -16.01
C LEU A 128 2.24 3.99 -14.95
N PRO A 129 3.35 4.15 -14.19
CA PRO A 129 3.41 5.12 -13.11
C PRO A 129 3.47 6.56 -13.64
N GLU A 130 2.84 7.50 -12.94
CA GLU A 130 2.86 8.94 -13.26
C GLU A 130 4.28 9.52 -13.30
N PHE A 131 5.18 9.00 -12.47
CA PHE A 131 6.57 9.46 -12.38
C PHE A 131 7.53 8.76 -13.36
N GLY A 132 6.99 7.95 -14.27
CA GLY A 132 7.76 7.24 -15.30
C GLY A 132 8.75 6.20 -14.75
N VAL A 133 9.77 5.90 -15.56
CA VAL A 133 10.75 4.83 -15.31
C VAL A 133 11.49 4.98 -13.97
N SER A 134 11.71 6.21 -13.48
CA SER A 134 12.37 6.50 -12.20
C SER A 134 11.56 6.06 -10.96
N SER A 135 10.30 5.62 -11.16
CA SER A 135 9.45 5.12 -10.08
C SER A 135 10.04 3.87 -9.44
N PHE A 136 10.63 2.97 -10.22
CA PHE A 136 11.21 1.73 -9.72
C PHE A 136 12.31 1.97 -8.68
N ASP A 137 13.27 2.84 -9.00
CA ASP A 137 14.34 3.22 -8.05
C ASP A 137 13.78 3.90 -6.81
N SER A 138 12.74 4.72 -6.98
CA SER A 138 12.05 5.36 -5.84
C SER A 138 11.38 4.35 -4.93
N ILE A 139 10.80 3.27 -5.47
CA ILE A 139 10.21 2.17 -4.70
C ILE A 139 11.28 1.41 -3.93
N LEU A 140 12.40 1.06 -4.57
CA LEU A 140 13.52 0.38 -3.90
C LEU A 140 14.08 1.24 -2.75
N ALA A 141 14.23 2.54 -2.98
CA ALA A 141 14.67 3.48 -1.95
C ALA A 141 13.65 3.55 -0.80
N TYR A 142 12.34 3.59 -1.10
CA TYR A 142 11.29 3.58 -0.09
C TYR A 142 11.29 2.30 0.74
N ILE A 143 11.45 1.11 0.13
CA ILE A 143 11.55 -0.17 0.86
C ILE A 143 12.73 -0.17 1.83
N LYS A 144 13.90 0.30 1.38
CA LYS A 144 15.10 0.43 2.23
C LYS A 144 14.87 1.35 3.42
N ASP A 145 14.09 2.41 3.22
CA ASP A 145 13.81 3.41 4.24
C ASP A 145 12.75 2.92 5.24
N VAL A 146 11.60 2.44 4.74
CA VAL A 146 10.44 2.13 5.57
C VAL A 146 10.66 0.97 6.53
N LYS A 147 11.49 0.00 6.17
CA LYS A 147 11.81 -1.15 7.04
C LYS A 147 12.47 -0.77 8.37
N SER A 148 12.98 0.45 8.49
CA SER A 148 13.59 0.95 9.74
C SER A 148 12.57 1.57 10.70
N PHE A 149 11.32 1.76 10.26
CA PHE A 149 10.28 2.49 11.01
C PHE A 149 9.03 1.66 11.28
N VAL A 150 8.92 0.48 10.68
CA VAL A 150 7.77 -0.43 10.88
C VAL A 150 8.24 -1.81 11.32
N GLN A 151 7.38 -2.55 12.00
CA GLN A 151 7.74 -3.89 12.53
C GLN A 151 7.97 -4.91 11.41
N GLU A 152 7.20 -4.81 10.31
CA GLU A 152 7.29 -5.75 9.19
C GLU A 152 7.14 -5.01 7.85
N THR A 153 8.08 -5.29 6.95
CA THR A 153 8.00 -4.83 5.55
C THR A 153 8.00 -6.05 4.63
N THR A 154 7.02 -6.10 3.72
CA THR A 154 6.89 -7.16 2.72
C THR A 154 6.85 -6.55 1.33
N VAL A 155 7.63 -7.08 0.41
CA VAL A 155 7.50 -6.84 -1.04
C VAL A 155 6.47 -7.80 -1.60
N SER A 156 5.55 -7.30 -2.40
CA SER A 156 4.58 -8.13 -3.10
C SER A 156 4.63 -7.92 -4.60
N VAL A 157 4.34 -9.00 -5.35
CA VAL A 157 4.23 -9.00 -6.81
C VAL A 157 2.94 -9.68 -7.23
N VAL A 158 2.45 -9.35 -8.43
CA VAL A 158 1.31 -10.05 -9.03
C VAL A 158 1.75 -11.34 -9.70
N GLY A 159 0.92 -12.39 -9.62
CA GLY A 159 1.23 -13.70 -10.20
C GLY A 159 1.14 -13.77 -11.73
N CYS A 160 0.75 -12.68 -12.40
CA CYS A 160 0.60 -12.64 -13.87
C CYS A 160 1.86 -12.21 -14.62
N ILE A 161 2.99 -11.99 -13.93
CA ILE A 161 4.29 -11.70 -14.55
C ILE A 161 5.09 -13.00 -14.80
N PRO A 162 6.13 -12.98 -15.66
CA PRO A 162 6.96 -14.15 -15.92
C PRO A 162 7.60 -14.74 -14.64
N ALA A 163 7.77 -16.06 -14.60
CA ALA A 163 8.28 -16.75 -13.41
C ALA A 163 9.73 -16.33 -13.04
N ASP A 164 10.56 -16.04 -14.01
CA ASP A 164 11.91 -15.52 -13.81
C ASP A 164 11.90 -14.09 -13.24
N HIS A 165 10.95 -13.25 -13.62
CA HIS A 165 10.71 -11.94 -13.00
C HIS A 165 10.26 -12.07 -11.54
N ILE A 166 9.35 -13.03 -11.24
CA ILE A 166 8.95 -13.32 -9.85
C ILE A 166 10.18 -13.71 -9.01
N GLU A 167 11.02 -14.60 -9.54
CA GLU A 167 12.21 -15.04 -8.83
C GLU A 167 13.22 -13.89 -8.63
N ARG A 168 13.43 -13.04 -9.64
CA ARG A 168 14.26 -11.85 -9.49
C ARG A 168 13.70 -10.88 -8.44
N CYS A 169 12.40 -10.67 -8.39
CA CYS A 169 11.74 -9.86 -7.33
C CYS A 169 11.95 -10.49 -5.94
N ARG A 170 11.94 -11.82 -5.83
CA ARG A 170 12.25 -12.53 -4.58
C ARG A 170 13.69 -12.26 -4.14
N GLN A 171 14.66 -12.31 -5.07
CA GLN A 171 16.05 -11.99 -4.79
C GLN A 171 16.22 -10.54 -4.32
N ILE A 172 15.56 -9.59 -4.99
CA ILE A 172 15.55 -8.17 -4.58
C ILE A 172 15.01 -8.03 -3.15
N ALA A 173 13.93 -8.71 -2.80
CA ALA A 173 13.38 -8.68 -1.44
C ALA A 173 14.37 -9.25 -0.41
N ALA A 174 15.06 -10.35 -0.75
CA ALA A 174 16.09 -10.96 0.09
C ALA A 174 17.31 -10.02 0.26
N GLU A 175 17.79 -9.41 -0.82
CA GLU A 175 18.88 -8.42 -0.80
C GLU A 175 18.53 -7.19 0.06
N LEU A 176 17.24 -6.80 0.06
CA LEU A 176 16.71 -5.73 0.90
C LEU A 176 16.44 -6.15 2.35
N GLY A 177 16.48 -7.46 2.66
CA GLY A 177 16.20 -8.01 3.99
C GLY A 177 14.73 -7.80 4.42
N VAL A 178 13.78 -8.01 3.50
CA VAL A 178 12.33 -7.88 3.74
C VAL A 178 11.57 -9.12 3.28
N GLY A 179 10.33 -9.29 3.76
CA GLY A 179 9.46 -10.38 3.34
C GLY A 179 9.09 -10.33 1.86
N PHE A 180 8.66 -11.47 1.30
CA PHE A 180 8.22 -11.57 -0.10
C PHE A 180 6.89 -12.33 -0.21
N LYS A 181 5.99 -11.85 -1.08
CA LYS A 181 4.69 -12.49 -1.34
C LYS A 181 4.29 -12.35 -2.80
N VAL A 182 3.79 -13.44 -3.39
CA VAL A 182 3.06 -13.42 -4.67
C VAL A 182 1.55 -13.32 -4.38
N ARG A 183 0.84 -12.49 -5.14
CA ARG A 183 -0.61 -12.24 -5.01
C ARG A 183 -1.36 -12.77 -6.21
#